data_4b429763de2f144daafd1adf825f5394
#
_entry.id   4b429763de2f144daafd1adf825f5394
#
_cell.length_a   1.000
_cell.length_b   1.000
_cell.length_c   1.000
_cell.angle_alpha   90.00
_cell.angle_beta   90.00
_cell.angle_gamma   90.00
#
_symmetry.space_group_name_H-M   'P 1'
#
loop_
_entity.id
_entity.type
_entity.pdbx_description
1 polymer ?
#
loop_
_entity_poly.entity_id
_entity_poly.type
_entity_poly.pdbx_seq_one_letter_code
_entity_poly.pdbx_strand_id
1 'polypeptide(L)'
;MDRYVLEQMIQEDKLQLLPMSDIRGFDTSGMRAGVYISEAQNLDRSMMKLALQRIGKECVCIIDGDSKAQVDDVHFSGNNNGMKRVSTVFRGKDIYGEIELQNIYRSKIADIAEYM
;
A
#
# COMPACT_ATOMS: atom_id res chain seq x y z
N MET A 1 0.73 -7.01 -18.49
CA MET A 1 1.06 -5.75 -19.22
C MET A 1 2.44 -5.91 -19.83
N ASP A 2 2.57 -5.53 -21.10
CA ASP A 2 3.84 -5.56 -21.81
C ASP A 2 4.80 -4.51 -21.22
N ARG A 3 6.07 -4.87 -21.10
CA ARG A 3 7.10 -3.97 -20.60
C ARG A 3 7.21 -2.67 -21.41
N TYR A 4 7.06 -2.76 -22.72
CA TYR A 4 7.07 -1.59 -23.59
C TYR A 4 5.94 -0.61 -23.24
N VAL A 5 4.73 -1.12 -23.02
CA VAL A 5 3.58 -0.31 -22.64
C VAL A 5 3.81 0.35 -21.28
N LEU A 6 4.37 -0.39 -20.33
CA LEU A 6 4.66 0.13 -19.00
C LEU A 6 5.67 1.27 -19.06
N GLU A 7 6.77 1.08 -19.80
CA GLU A 7 7.80 2.11 -19.98
C GLU A 7 7.22 3.36 -20.64
N GLN A 8 6.34 3.18 -21.63
CA GLN A 8 5.69 4.29 -22.31
C GLN A 8 4.79 5.08 -21.34
N MET A 9 4.04 4.40 -20.49
CA MET A 9 3.19 5.06 -19.51
C MET A 9 4.01 5.90 -18.51
N ILE A 10 5.17 5.43 -18.13
CA ILE A 10 6.08 6.18 -17.24
C ILE A 10 6.59 7.44 -17.96
N GLN A 11 7.00 7.33 -19.22
CA GLN A 11 7.49 8.45 -19.99
C GLN A 11 6.41 9.53 -20.23
N GLU A 12 5.16 9.12 -20.34
CA GLU A 12 4.02 10.02 -20.56
C GLU A 12 3.39 10.54 -19.27
N ASP A 13 4.01 10.28 -18.12
CA ASP A 13 3.51 10.63 -16.78
C ASP A 13 2.13 10.04 -16.44
N LYS A 14 1.74 8.96 -17.12
CA LYS A 14 0.51 8.22 -16.82
C LYS A 14 0.70 7.25 -15.66
N LEU A 15 1.94 6.89 -15.36
CA LEU A 15 2.30 6.06 -14.24
C LEU A 15 3.51 6.65 -13.54
N GLN A 16 3.37 6.89 -12.24
CA GLN A 16 4.46 7.39 -11.40
C GLN A 16 4.80 6.36 -10.35
N LEU A 17 6.10 6.10 -10.17
CA LEU A 17 6.63 5.25 -9.11
C LEU A 17 7.19 6.17 -8.04
N LEU A 18 6.65 6.06 -6.82
CA LEU A 18 6.98 6.98 -5.75
C LEU A 18 7.44 6.21 -4.51
N PRO A 19 8.71 6.32 -4.11
CA PRO A 19 9.16 5.78 -2.84
C PRO A 19 8.54 6.54 -1.68
N MET A 20 8.36 5.88 -0.54
CA MET A 20 7.74 6.50 0.63
C MET A 20 8.52 7.71 1.16
N SER A 21 9.83 7.74 0.92
CA SER A 21 10.65 8.91 1.29
C SER A 21 10.21 10.20 0.62
N ASP A 22 9.53 10.11 -0.53
CA ASP A 22 9.11 11.28 -1.32
C ASP A 22 7.64 11.65 -1.09
N ILE A 23 6.95 10.99 -0.16
CA ILE A 23 5.52 11.17 0.02
C ILE A 23 5.13 12.60 0.39
N ARG A 24 6.02 13.36 1.02
CA ARG A 24 5.74 14.74 1.43
C ARG A 24 5.55 15.67 0.24
N GLY A 25 6.20 15.38 -0.88
CA GLY A 25 6.05 16.14 -2.13
C GLY A 25 4.94 15.65 -3.04
N PHE A 26 4.22 14.63 -2.63
CA PHE A 26 3.16 14.00 -3.42
C PHE A 26 1.81 14.64 -3.12
N ASP A 27 1.05 14.95 -4.16
CA ASP A 27 -0.30 15.49 -4.03
C ASP A 27 -1.11 15.15 -5.27
N THR A 28 -2.28 14.56 -5.08
CA THR A 28 -3.20 14.22 -6.17
C THR A 28 -4.39 15.17 -6.27
N SER A 29 -4.35 16.31 -5.59
CA SER A 29 -5.42 17.30 -5.66
C SER A 29 -5.67 17.75 -7.09
N GLY A 30 -6.93 17.75 -7.52
CA GLY A 30 -7.30 18.12 -8.87
C GLY A 30 -7.03 17.05 -9.92
N MET A 31 -6.45 15.92 -9.55
CA MET A 31 -6.20 14.80 -10.44
C MET A 31 -7.32 13.77 -10.33
N ARG A 32 -7.49 12.99 -11.41
CA ARG A 32 -8.28 11.76 -11.39
C ARG A 32 -7.28 10.62 -11.51
N ALA A 33 -7.01 9.95 -10.41
CA ALA A 33 -5.92 8.99 -10.33
C ALA A 33 -6.27 7.78 -9.48
N GLY A 34 -5.60 6.66 -9.77
CA GLY A 34 -5.53 5.52 -8.87
C GLY A 34 -4.22 5.57 -8.09
N VAL A 35 -4.29 5.39 -6.79
CA VAL A 35 -3.12 5.33 -5.92
C VAL A 35 -3.02 3.92 -5.36
N TYR A 36 -1.84 3.31 -5.51
CA TYR A 36 -1.60 1.95 -5.04
C TYR A 36 -0.48 1.99 -4.01
N ILE A 37 -0.81 1.59 -2.77
CA ILE A 37 0.16 1.48 -1.67
C ILE A 37 0.41 0.00 -1.44
N SER A 38 1.61 -0.47 -1.80
CA SER A 38 1.99 -1.87 -1.62
C SER A 38 2.87 -2.05 -0.40
N GLU A 39 2.95 -3.28 0.11
CA GLU A 39 3.76 -3.61 1.28
C GLU A 39 3.41 -2.74 2.49
N ALA A 40 2.12 -2.48 2.69
CA ALA A 40 1.66 -1.50 3.66
C ALA A 40 1.89 -1.91 5.12
N GLN A 41 2.19 -3.19 5.38
CA GLN A 41 2.57 -3.63 6.72
C GLN A 41 3.87 -2.99 7.20
N ASN A 42 4.67 -2.44 6.29
CA ASN A 42 5.93 -1.78 6.61
C ASN A 42 5.80 -0.27 6.82
N LEU A 43 4.58 0.25 6.90
CA LEU A 43 4.32 1.66 7.18
C LEU A 43 3.83 1.85 8.60
N ASP A 44 4.33 2.90 9.26
CA ASP A 44 3.80 3.30 10.55
C ASP A 44 2.51 4.14 10.39
N ARG A 45 1.89 4.48 11.51
CA ARG A 45 0.64 5.25 11.50
C ARG A 45 0.81 6.63 10.88
N SER A 46 1.92 7.30 11.18
CA SER A 46 2.18 8.65 10.67
C SER A 46 2.41 8.65 9.17
N MET A 47 3.16 7.70 8.66
CA MET A 47 3.43 7.56 7.22
C MET A 47 2.15 7.25 6.46
N MET A 48 1.34 6.31 6.96
CA MET A 48 0.07 5.96 6.33
C MET A 48 -0.89 7.14 6.35
N LYS A 49 -1.01 7.84 7.46
CA LYS A 49 -1.86 9.04 7.57
C LYS A 49 -1.43 10.10 6.56
N LEU A 50 -0.13 10.35 6.46
CA LEU A 50 0.42 11.32 5.52
C LEU A 50 0.08 10.95 4.08
N ALA A 51 0.25 9.67 3.70
CA ALA A 51 -0.06 9.19 2.36
C ALA A 51 -1.54 9.38 2.03
N LEU A 52 -2.43 8.97 2.94
CA LEU A 52 -3.87 9.04 2.69
C LEU A 52 -4.39 10.47 2.64
N GLN A 53 -3.80 11.40 3.39
CA GLN A 53 -4.20 12.81 3.36
C GLN A 53 -3.87 13.50 2.04
N ARG A 54 -3.03 12.90 1.22
CA ARG A 54 -2.66 13.44 -0.09
C ARG A 54 -3.55 12.97 -1.23
N ILE A 55 -4.55 12.13 -0.92
CA ILE A 55 -5.44 11.57 -1.95
C ILE A 55 -6.61 12.51 -2.17
N GLY A 56 -6.77 12.95 -3.41
CA GLY A 56 -7.82 13.89 -3.82
C GLY A 56 -9.18 13.24 -3.97
N LYS A 57 -10.21 14.08 -4.17
CA LYS A 57 -11.62 13.65 -4.22
C LYS A 57 -11.94 12.69 -5.36
N GLU A 58 -11.27 12.85 -6.50
CA GLU A 58 -11.52 12.06 -7.70
C GLU A 58 -10.60 10.84 -7.79
N CYS A 59 -9.96 10.46 -6.69
CA CYS A 59 -9.00 9.38 -6.66
C CYS A 59 -9.53 8.15 -5.94
N VAL A 60 -9.01 7.00 -6.35
CA VAL A 60 -9.24 5.71 -5.69
C VAL A 60 -7.92 5.21 -5.13
N CYS A 61 -7.94 4.66 -3.94
CA CYS A 61 -6.75 4.12 -3.31
C CYS A 61 -6.91 2.62 -3.06
N ILE A 62 -5.90 1.86 -3.46
CA ILE A 62 -5.79 0.44 -3.16
C ILE A 62 -4.59 0.24 -2.26
N ILE A 63 -4.79 -0.46 -1.16
CA ILE A 63 -3.74 -0.75 -0.19
C ILE A 63 -3.61 -2.26 -0.08
N ASP A 64 -2.41 -2.80 -0.28
CA ASP A 64 -2.17 -4.20 0.00
C ASP A 64 -1.03 -4.36 0.98
N GLY A 65 -1.04 -5.48 1.67
CA GLY A 65 -0.02 -5.84 2.63
C GLY A 65 -0.36 -7.15 3.31
N ASP A 66 0.56 -7.64 4.07
CA ASP A 66 0.39 -8.86 4.85
C ASP A 66 0.34 -8.50 6.34
N SER A 67 -0.86 -8.56 6.92
CA SER A 67 -1.05 -8.21 8.34
C SER A 67 -0.41 -9.23 9.29
N LYS A 68 -0.10 -10.42 8.78
CA LYS A 68 0.52 -11.51 9.56
C LYS A 68 2.01 -11.61 9.31
N ALA A 69 2.55 -10.90 8.30
CA ALA A 69 3.96 -10.93 8.00
C ALA A 69 4.77 -10.26 9.10
N GLN A 70 6.01 -10.71 9.24
CA GLN A 70 6.99 -10.02 10.04
C GLN A 70 7.35 -8.71 9.34
N VAL A 71 7.22 -7.58 10.05
CA VAL A 71 7.56 -6.28 9.50
C VAL A 71 9.08 -6.09 9.48
N ASP A 72 9.56 -5.26 8.55
CA ASP A 72 11.00 -5.00 8.42
C ASP A 72 11.56 -4.23 9.62
N ASP A 73 10.74 -3.39 10.25
CA ASP A 73 11.13 -2.59 11.41
C ASP A 73 10.15 -2.85 12.55
N VAL A 74 10.67 -3.21 13.72
CA VAL A 74 9.85 -3.48 14.91
C VAL A 74 9.03 -2.27 15.35
N HIS A 75 9.44 -1.05 15.01
CA HIS A 75 8.67 0.16 15.31
C HIS A 75 7.30 0.18 14.59
N PHE A 76 7.16 -0.55 13.50
CA PHE A 76 5.93 -0.58 12.71
C PHE A 76 5.02 -1.74 13.09
N SER A 77 5.37 -2.50 14.11
CA SER A 77 4.54 -3.60 14.61
C SER A 77 3.49 -3.10 15.61
N GLY A 78 2.50 -3.95 15.87
CA GLY A 78 1.47 -3.67 16.87
C GLY A 78 0.67 -2.41 16.58
N ASN A 79 0.52 -1.55 17.60
CA ASN A 79 -0.34 -0.36 17.50
C ASN A 79 0.21 0.73 16.58
N ASN A 80 1.50 0.68 16.25
CA ASN A 80 2.10 1.65 15.34
C ASN A 80 2.07 1.20 13.88
N ASN A 81 1.41 0.10 13.56
CA ASN A 81 1.29 -0.37 12.19
C ASN A 81 0.21 0.43 11.44
N GLY A 82 0.61 1.09 10.35
CA GLY A 82 -0.29 1.94 9.57
C GLY A 82 -1.41 1.17 8.91
N MET A 83 -1.14 -0.02 8.37
CA MET A 83 -2.15 -0.83 7.71
C MET A 83 -3.23 -1.28 8.69
N LYS A 84 -2.84 -1.74 9.88
CA LYS A 84 -3.78 -2.13 10.93
C LYS A 84 -4.61 -0.93 11.38
N ARG A 85 -4.02 0.24 11.45
CA ARG A 85 -4.72 1.47 11.85
C ARG A 85 -5.77 1.88 10.81
N VAL A 86 -5.47 1.74 9.52
CA VAL A 86 -6.45 1.98 8.46
C VAL A 86 -7.66 1.08 8.64
N SER A 87 -7.45 -0.20 8.82
CA SER A 87 -8.54 -1.16 9.05
C SER A 87 -9.41 -0.76 10.24
N THR A 88 -8.78 -0.36 11.34
CA THR A 88 -9.51 0.05 12.55
C THR A 88 -10.34 1.31 12.33
N VAL A 89 -9.77 2.33 11.68
CA VAL A 89 -10.42 3.64 11.53
C VAL A 89 -11.47 3.62 10.43
N PHE A 90 -11.19 2.95 9.32
CA PHE A 90 -12.05 3.00 8.14
C PHE A 90 -13.12 1.92 8.10
N ARG A 91 -12.98 0.86 8.89
CA ARG A 91 -13.96 -0.23 8.89
C ARG A 91 -15.34 0.31 9.24
N GLY A 92 -16.33 -0.05 8.43
CA GLY A 92 -17.69 0.43 8.59
C GLY A 92 -18.00 1.74 7.89
N LYS A 93 -16.99 2.41 7.31
CA LYS A 93 -17.23 3.59 6.48
C LYS A 93 -17.69 3.15 5.09
N ASP A 94 -18.61 3.90 4.49
CA ASP A 94 -19.18 3.54 3.18
C ASP A 94 -18.19 3.65 2.03
N ILE A 95 -17.09 4.39 2.19
CA ILE A 95 -16.04 4.53 1.19
C ILE A 95 -14.96 3.44 1.27
N TYR A 96 -15.08 2.50 2.19
CA TYR A 96 -14.03 1.54 2.50
C TYR A 96 -14.49 0.10 2.34
N GLY A 97 -13.67 -0.74 1.72
CA GLY A 97 -13.84 -2.18 1.66
C GLY A 97 -12.56 -2.90 1.99
N GLU A 98 -12.67 -4.08 2.55
CA GLU A 98 -11.52 -4.86 2.99
C GLU A 98 -11.73 -6.33 2.67
N ILE A 99 -10.70 -6.98 2.11
CA ILE A 99 -10.71 -8.41 1.80
C ILE A 99 -9.42 -9.02 2.34
N GLU A 100 -9.54 -10.17 2.99
CA GLU A 100 -8.40 -10.98 3.40
C GLU A 100 -8.33 -12.22 2.52
N LEU A 101 -7.20 -12.42 1.84
CA LEU A 101 -6.98 -13.59 1.00
C LEU A 101 -6.58 -14.77 1.88
N GLN A 102 -7.26 -15.90 1.72
CA GLN A 102 -7.12 -17.07 2.60
C GLN A 102 -6.07 -18.06 2.11
N ASN A 103 -5.85 -18.13 0.79
CA ASN A 103 -4.97 -19.12 0.20
C ASN A 103 -3.60 -18.53 -0.08
N ILE A 104 -2.56 -19.27 0.34
CA ILE A 104 -1.18 -18.89 0.09
C ILE A 104 -0.61 -19.85 -0.94
N TYR A 105 -0.19 -19.31 -2.09
CA TYR A 105 0.42 -20.08 -3.16
C TYR A 105 1.87 -19.68 -3.28
N ARG A 106 2.77 -20.58 -2.91
CA ARG A 106 4.20 -20.31 -2.98
C ARG A 106 4.97 -21.60 -3.29
N SER A 107 6.26 -21.44 -3.60
CA SER A 107 7.13 -22.57 -3.89
C SER A 107 7.40 -23.41 -2.64
N LYS A 108 7.82 -24.66 -2.87
CA LYS A 108 8.25 -25.53 -1.74
C LYS A 108 9.43 -24.95 -0.99
N ILE A 109 10.34 -24.26 -1.69
CA ILE A 109 11.49 -23.62 -1.06
C ILE A 109 11.02 -22.53 -0.10
N ALA A 110 10.08 -21.68 -0.53
CA ALA A 110 9.55 -20.61 0.30
C ALA A 110 8.80 -21.15 1.53
N ASP A 111 8.03 -22.24 1.35
CA ASP A 111 7.33 -22.88 2.46
C ASP A 111 8.30 -23.40 3.53
N ILE A 112 9.37 -24.05 3.10
CA ILE A 112 10.38 -24.59 4.02
C ILE A 112 11.16 -23.45 4.68
N ALA A 113 11.48 -22.41 3.93
CA ALA A 113 12.22 -21.25 4.44
C ALA A 113 11.48 -20.52 5.56
N GLU A 114 10.16 -20.62 5.60
CA GLU A 114 9.36 -20.04 6.68
C GLU A 114 9.79 -20.52 8.07
N TYR A 115 10.36 -21.74 8.16
CA TYR A 115 10.77 -22.34 9.43
C TYR A 115 12.21 -22.03 9.80
N MET A 116 12.89 -21.18 9.06
CA MET A 116 14.23 -20.73 9.42
C MET A 116 14.14 -19.64 10.49
#